data_a91963cd350d54e61bc6c157d25349af
#
_entry.id   a91963cd350d54e61bc6c157d25349af
#
_cell.length_a   1.000
_cell.length_b   1.000
_cell.length_c   1.000
_cell.angle_alpha   90.00
_cell.angle_beta   90.00
_cell.angle_gamma   90.00
#
_symmetry.space_group_name_H-M   'P 1'
#
loop_
_entity.id
_entity.type
_entity.pdbx_description
1 polymer ?
#
loop_
_entity_poly.entity_id
_entity_poly.type
_entity_poly.pdbx_seq_one_letter_code
_entity_poly.pdbx_strand_id
1 'polypeptide(L)'
;LRLQGVFWEGNCTCILEIQVYKVRIPEDAFWVTNWFSREAICRFHQVEEGTQGFLEMLGKYGAAMRRMHQNIFFITLDDRCMVSKSPWKFDFEYLTPMIQCFFDAGMKRMELGTLLHRGFLENGEPNMYTDSFVCSLETGLKFDTLEGYAHTVELVKSLAKYLRFHGWEKQVLFHIHDEPDIHYKKPEDLEARRREYYLAASILRKYLPGVSVIEAVESAGFYGGVDVWVPGTAGYEARKEEFDRLIRLGEQVWTYVCCSPEGWWLNRFLDFPLIRGRLLFWGCAKNRIQGFLHWGFNQFPEGMDPFRGTSCPNDTGIGTNFPCGDSFLVYPGPGGPEIGMRLEAQRRGAEDAALWGLLRENEEALHDRLLGEVFVNNHTYCQDPQKLEEVYERLLKELESC
;
A
#
# COMPACT_ATOMS: atom_id res chain seq x y z
N LEU A 1 -3.66 19.15 32.68
CA LEU A 1 -2.48 18.40 32.17
C LEU A 1 -1.35 18.54 33.19
N ARG A 2 -0.78 17.42 33.64
CA ARG A 2 0.39 17.44 34.52
C ARG A 2 1.61 17.15 33.66
N LEU A 3 2.50 18.14 33.51
CA LEU A 3 3.76 17.98 32.77
C LEU A 3 4.89 17.83 33.81
N GLN A 4 5.66 16.76 33.72
CA GLN A 4 6.87 16.55 34.48
C GLN A 4 8.07 16.53 33.54
N GLY A 5 9.04 17.42 33.76
CA GLY A 5 10.30 17.44 33.03
C GLY A 5 11.47 17.32 33.99
N VAL A 6 12.62 16.87 33.51
CA VAL A 6 13.85 16.67 34.32
C VAL A 6 14.33 17.96 35.00
N PHE A 7 13.92 19.12 34.51
CA PHE A 7 14.36 20.46 35.01
C PHE A 7 13.19 21.36 35.42
N TRP A 8 11.96 20.84 35.48
CA TRP A 8 10.80 21.65 35.81
C TRP A 8 9.76 20.85 36.57
N GLU A 9 9.45 21.27 37.79
CA GLU A 9 8.28 20.79 38.56
C GLU A 9 7.30 21.95 38.69
N GLY A 10 6.13 21.80 38.10
CA GLY A 10 5.07 22.81 38.19
C GLY A 10 3.76 22.33 37.61
N ASN A 11 2.69 23.03 37.96
CA ASN A 11 1.41 22.87 37.33
C ASN A 11 1.27 23.89 36.18
N CYS A 12 1.04 23.42 34.95
CA CYS A 12 0.67 24.26 33.84
C CYS A 12 -0.80 24.04 33.52
N THR A 13 -1.57 25.12 33.46
CA THR A 13 -2.97 25.08 33.04
C THR A 13 -3.02 25.45 31.57
N CYS A 14 -3.46 24.49 30.72
CA CYS A 14 -3.79 24.74 29.33
C CYS A 14 -5.30 24.74 29.17
N ILE A 15 -5.82 25.78 28.53
CA ILE A 15 -7.24 25.82 28.11
C ILE A 15 -7.28 25.19 26.73
N LEU A 16 -8.09 24.13 26.61
CA LEU A 16 -8.36 23.47 25.33
C LEU A 16 -9.79 23.83 24.92
N GLU A 17 -9.93 24.62 23.85
CA GLU A 17 -11.22 24.85 23.20
C GLU A 17 -11.41 23.79 22.11
N ILE A 18 -12.56 23.10 22.15
CA ILE A 18 -12.91 22.06 21.18
C ILE A 18 -14.16 22.52 20.42
N GLN A 19 -13.99 22.74 19.12
CA GLN A 19 -15.10 22.91 18.20
C GLN A 19 -15.57 21.55 17.71
N VAL A 20 -16.84 21.21 17.92
CA VAL A 20 -17.46 19.98 17.44
C VAL A 20 -18.40 20.30 16.29
N TYR A 21 -18.15 19.70 15.13
CA TYR A 21 -19.02 19.79 13.96
C TYR A 21 -19.95 18.57 13.89
N LYS A 22 -21.18 18.75 13.42
CA LYS A 22 -22.16 17.66 13.24
C LYS A 22 -21.86 16.86 11.95
N VAL A 23 -20.60 16.49 11.77
CA VAL A 23 -20.11 15.72 10.63
C VAL A 23 -19.52 14.43 11.14
N ARG A 24 -19.91 13.32 10.54
CA ARG A 24 -19.32 12.01 10.82
C ARG A 24 -18.37 11.64 9.70
N ILE A 25 -17.14 11.28 10.04
CA ILE A 25 -16.17 10.76 9.08
C ILE A 25 -16.68 9.39 8.59
N PRO A 26 -16.88 9.20 7.28
CA PRO A 26 -17.29 7.89 6.75
C PRO A 26 -16.23 6.84 7.01
N GLU A 27 -16.65 5.71 7.59
CA GLU A 27 -15.73 4.59 7.81
C GLU A 27 -15.41 3.88 6.50
N ASP A 28 -14.13 3.51 6.32
CA ASP A 28 -13.64 2.76 5.16
C ASP A 28 -14.01 3.36 3.78
N ALA A 29 -14.24 4.69 3.72
CA ALA A 29 -14.57 5.39 2.48
C ALA A 29 -13.37 5.60 1.54
N PHE A 30 -12.16 5.41 2.04
CA PHE A 30 -10.92 5.51 1.30
C PHE A 30 -10.07 4.25 1.54
N TRP A 31 -9.50 3.68 0.47
CA TRP A 31 -8.70 2.47 0.57
C TRP A 31 -7.26 2.79 0.97
N VAL A 32 -6.76 2.11 1.99
CA VAL A 32 -5.37 2.28 2.46
C VAL A 32 -4.74 0.91 2.67
N THR A 33 -3.57 0.74 2.08
CA THR A 33 -2.73 -0.43 2.30
C THR A 33 -1.29 -0.01 2.54
N ASN A 34 -0.65 -0.62 3.53
CA ASN A 34 0.79 -0.57 3.73
C ASN A 34 1.27 -2.00 3.94
N TRP A 35 2.26 -2.41 3.16
CA TRP A 35 2.83 -3.73 3.27
C TRP A 35 3.73 -3.83 4.50
N PHE A 36 3.73 -4.99 5.12
CA PHE A 36 4.44 -5.23 6.37
C PHE A 36 5.39 -6.43 6.27
N SER A 37 6.38 -6.47 7.15
CA SER A 37 7.33 -7.58 7.25
C SER A 37 7.00 -8.47 8.44
N ARG A 38 6.66 -9.74 8.16
CA ARG A 38 6.50 -10.80 9.17
C ARG A 38 7.83 -11.10 9.86
N GLU A 39 8.89 -11.15 9.06
CA GLU A 39 10.24 -11.41 9.53
C GLU A 39 10.72 -10.35 10.53
N ALA A 40 10.49 -9.07 10.24
CA ALA A 40 10.80 -7.99 11.18
C ALA A 40 10.01 -8.12 12.49
N ILE A 41 8.72 -8.50 12.44
CA ILE A 41 7.92 -8.77 13.64
C ILE A 41 8.57 -9.89 14.46
N CYS A 42 8.88 -11.03 13.83
CA CYS A 42 9.51 -12.17 14.49
C CYS A 42 10.83 -11.79 15.16
N ARG A 43 11.70 -11.10 14.42
CA ARG A 43 13.03 -10.73 14.89
C ARG A 43 13.01 -9.75 16.06
N PHE A 44 12.24 -8.68 15.96
CA PHE A 44 12.23 -7.64 17.00
C PHE A 44 11.47 -8.05 18.26
N HIS A 45 10.43 -8.85 18.12
CA HIS A 45 9.62 -9.28 19.27
C HIS A 45 9.98 -10.68 19.78
N GLN A 46 11.00 -11.33 19.16
CA GLN A 46 11.48 -12.65 19.54
C GLN A 46 10.34 -13.70 19.59
N VAL A 47 9.48 -13.66 18.58
CA VAL A 47 8.38 -14.61 18.37
C VAL A 47 8.63 -15.42 17.10
N GLU A 48 8.16 -16.64 17.07
CA GLU A 48 8.25 -17.52 15.90
C GLU A 48 6.95 -17.47 15.11
N GLU A 49 7.05 -17.34 13.78
CA GLU A 49 5.89 -17.29 12.89
C GLU A 49 5.03 -18.56 13.02
N GLY A 50 3.71 -18.37 13.04
CA GLY A 50 2.74 -19.46 13.25
C GLY A 50 2.45 -19.79 14.71
N THR A 51 3.21 -19.23 15.68
CA THR A 51 2.91 -19.41 17.11
C THR A 51 1.84 -18.44 17.60
N GLN A 52 1.23 -18.77 18.74
CA GLN A 52 0.26 -17.88 19.39
C GLN A 52 0.86 -16.51 19.73
N GLY A 53 2.14 -16.45 20.17
CA GLY A 53 2.83 -15.19 20.45
C GLY A 53 3.02 -14.32 19.20
N PHE A 54 3.28 -14.93 18.05
CA PHE A 54 3.33 -14.21 16.78
C PHE A 54 1.95 -13.65 16.40
N LEU A 55 0.87 -14.43 16.52
CA LEU A 55 -0.48 -13.96 16.18
C LEU A 55 -0.93 -12.83 17.11
N GLU A 56 -0.62 -12.90 18.39
CA GLU A 56 -0.89 -11.80 19.33
C GLU A 56 -0.14 -10.52 18.94
N MET A 57 1.11 -10.65 18.53
CA MET A 57 1.90 -9.52 18.04
C MET A 57 1.35 -8.98 16.72
N LEU A 58 1.01 -9.86 15.78
CA LEU A 58 0.41 -9.49 14.50
C LEU A 58 -0.91 -8.72 14.71
N GLY A 59 -1.73 -9.13 15.67
CA GLY A 59 -2.95 -8.40 16.05
C GLY A 59 -2.68 -6.97 16.52
N LYS A 60 -1.58 -6.73 17.24
CA LYS A 60 -1.17 -5.38 17.65
C LYS A 60 -0.72 -4.53 16.44
N TYR A 61 -0.02 -5.14 15.48
CA TYR A 61 0.31 -4.47 14.22
C TYR A 61 -0.95 -4.17 13.40
N GLY A 62 -1.89 -5.11 13.31
CA GLY A 62 -3.20 -4.90 12.69
C GLY A 62 -3.98 -3.74 13.34
N ALA A 63 -3.98 -3.65 14.67
CA ALA A 63 -4.61 -2.54 15.40
C ALA A 63 -3.92 -1.18 15.10
N ALA A 64 -2.59 -1.16 15.01
CA ALA A 64 -1.84 0.05 14.62
C ALA A 64 -2.15 0.48 13.18
N MET A 65 -2.28 -0.47 12.26
CA MET A 65 -2.73 -0.21 10.88
C MET A 65 -4.16 0.35 10.86
N ARG A 66 -5.10 -0.27 11.58
CA ARG A 66 -6.47 0.23 11.68
C ARG A 66 -6.57 1.63 12.28
N ARG A 67 -5.67 1.99 13.20
CA ARG A 67 -5.61 3.35 13.74
C ARG A 67 -5.42 4.42 12.65
N MET A 68 -4.70 4.13 11.59
CA MET A 68 -4.53 5.03 10.45
C MET A 68 -5.54 4.81 9.31
N HIS A 69 -6.66 4.16 9.59
CA HIS A 69 -7.68 3.78 8.63
C HIS A 69 -7.24 2.82 7.53
N GLN A 70 -6.11 2.11 7.72
CA GLN A 70 -5.76 1.03 6.82
C GLN A 70 -6.84 -0.05 6.89
N ASN A 71 -7.36 -0.44 5.73
CA ASN A 71 -8.47 -1.39 5.62
C ASN A 71 -8.16 -2.56 4.68
N ILE A 72 -6.94 -2.60 4.17
CA ILE A 72 -6.41 -3.67 3.33
C ILE A 72 -5.05 -4.10 3.88
N PHE A 73 -4.75 -5.40 3.83
CA PHE A 73 -3.46 -5.97 4.23
C PHE A 73 -2.89 -6.85 3.13
N PHE A 74 -1.57 -6.93 3.04
CA PHE A 74 -0.89 -7.72 2.02
C PHE A 74 -0.36 -9.03 2.59
N ILE A 75 -0.67 -10.15 1.93
CA ILE A 75 -0.14 -11.48 2.23
C ILE A 75 0.67 -11.97 1.03
N THR A 76 1.95 -12.19 1.25
CA THR A 76 2.83 -12.81 0.28
C THR A 76 2.68 -14.32 0.30
N LEU A 77 2.65 -14.93 -0.88
CA LEU A 77 2.85 -16.36 -1.03
C LEU A 77 4.35 -16.68 -0.89
N ASP A 78 4.69 -17.73 -0.19
CA ASP A 78 6.08 -18.18 -0.01
C ASP A 78 6.22 -19.69 -0.21
N ASP A 79 7.44 -20.20 -0.15
CA ASP A 79 7.78 -21.59 -0.49
C ASP A 79 6.99 -22.63 0.32
N ARG A 80 6.48 -22.27 1.50
CA ARG A 80 5.63 -23.14 2.32
C ARG A 80 4.28 -23.44 1.68
N CYS A 81 3.86 -22.61 0.72
CA CYS A 81 2.65 -22.88 -0.07
C CYS A 81 2.83 -24.08 -1.01
N MET A 82 4.05 -24.47 -1.35
CA MET A 82 4.31 -25.53 -2.31
C MET A 82 4.57 -26.88 -1.61
N VAL A 83 3.61 -27.80 -1.78
CA VAL A 83 3.70 -29.15 -1.16
C VAL A 83 4.49 -30.13 -2.02
N SER A 84 4.39 -30.02 -3.35
CA SER A 84 5.05 -30.93 -4.30
C SER A 84 5.28 -30.24 -5.64
N LYS A 85 6.40 -30.61 -6.31
CA LYS A 85 6.75 -30.17 -7.66
C LYS A 85 6.33 -31.16 -8.76
N SER A 86 6.06 -32.42 -8.43
CA SER A 86 5.69 -33.43 -9.41
C SER A 86 4.70 -34.44 -8.82
N PRO A 87 3.41 -34.31 -9.10
CA PRO A 87 2.74 -33.18 -9.75
C PRO A 87 2.75 -31.92 -8.87
N TRP A 88 2.54 -30.73 -9.46
CA TRP A 88 2.40 -29.49 -8.72
C TRP A 88 1.25 -29.58 -7.72
N LYS A 89 1.51 -29.28 -6.46
CA LYS A 89 0.52 -29.23 -5.39
C LYS A 89 0.81 -28.06 -4.45
N PHE A 90 -0.24 -27.32 -4.11
CA PHE A 90 -0.16 -26.16 -3.24
C PHE A 90 -1.14 -26.27 -2.08
N ASP A 91 -0.77 -25.74 -0.93
CA ASP A 91 -1.56 -25.64 0.28
C ASP A 91 -1.33 -24.27 0.92
N PHE A 92 -2.38 -23.61 1.37
CA PHE A 92 -2.31 -22.25 1.91
C PHE A 92 -2.84 -22.18 3.36
N GLU A 93 -3.16 -23.33 3.98
CA GLU A 93 -3.80 -23.36 5.31
C GLU A 93 -2.94 -22.72 6.39
N TYR A 94 -1.62 -22.71 6.24
CA TYR A 94 -0.75 -22.05 7.22
C TYR A 94 -0.92 -20.51 7.22
N LEU A 95 -1.46 -19.91 6.13
CA LEU A 95 -1.79 -18.48 6.06
C LEU A 95 -3.08 -18.14 6.79
N THR A 96 -3.97 -19.11 6.98
CA THR A 96 -5.32 -18.91 7.53
C THR A 96 -5.33 -18.15 8.87
N PRO A 97 -4.51 -18.51 9.89
CA PRO A 97 -4.51 -17.78 11.15
C PRO A 97 -4.08 -16.31 11.01
N MET A 98 -3.15 -16.02 10.11
CA MET A 98 -2.69 -14.64 9.84
C MET A 98 -3.78 -13.83 9.15
N ILE A 99 -4.40 -14.39 8.11
CA ILE A 99 -5.49 -13.75 7.38
C ILE A 99 -6.65 -13.46 8.35
N GLN A 100 -7.05 -14.43 9.16
CA GLN A 100 -8.11 -14.25 10.14
C GLN A 100 -7.77 -13.17 11.16
N CYS A 101 -6.53 -13.13 11.64
CA CYS A 101 -6.06 -12.10 12.58
C CYS A 101 -6.27 -10.67 12.04
N PHE A 102 -6.02 -10.43 10.77
CA PHE A 102 -6.27 -9.12 10.15
C PHE A 102 -7.76 -8.82 9.94
N PHE A 103 -8.56 -9.81 9.56
CA PHE A 103 -10.01 -9.62 9.48
C PHE A 103 -10.62 -9.37 10.87
N ASP A 104 -10.15 -10.05 11.90
CA ASP A 104 -10.56 -9.81 13.30
C ASP A 104 -10.14 -8.41 13.79
N ALA A 105 -9.02 -7.88 13.29
CA ALA A 105 -8.62 -6.50 13.54
C ALA A 105 -9.49 -5.46 12.77
N GLY A 106 -10.42 -5.90 11.94
CA GLY A 106 -11.36 -5.05 11.20
C GLY A 106 -10.94 -4.66 9.79
N MET A 107 -9.91 -5.32 9.21
CA MET A 107 -9.57 -5.16 7.80
C MET A 107 -10.71 -5.67 6.91
N LYS A 108 -10.83 -5.11 5.69
CA LYS A 108 -11.95 -5.40 4.76
C LYS A 108 -11.55 -6.28 3.60
N ARG A 109 -10.32 -6.12 3.13
CA ARG A 109 -9.78 -6.86 1.99
C ARG A 109 -8.35 -7.29 2.27
N MET A 110 -7.90 -8.30 1.54
CA MET A 110 -6.48 -8.67 1.48
C MET A 110 -5.95 -8.48 0.06
N GLU A 111 -4.75 -7.96 -0.03
CA GLU A 111 -3.91 -8.11 -1.21
C GLU A 111 -3.20 -9.45 -1.11
N LEU A 112 -3.14 -10.16 -2.22
CA LEU A 112 -2.53 -11.47 -2.30
C LEU A 112 -1.67 -11.55 -3.57
N GLY A 113 -0.56 -12.17 -3.51
CA GLY A 113 0.29 -12.36 -4.68
C GLY A 113 1.74 -12.58 -4.31
N THR A 114 2.61 -12.57 -5.26
CA THR A 114 2.45 -12.40 -6.71
C THR A 114 2.37 -13.75 -7.44
N LEU A 115 1.94 -13.76 -8.73
CA LEU A 115 2.03 -14.96 -9.58
C LEU A 115 3.36 -15.04 -10.31
N LEU A 116 3.96 -13.90 -10.60
CA LEU A 116 5.16 -13.76 -11.41
C LEU A 116 6.21 -12.91 -10.69
N HIS A 117 7.47 -13.21 -10.96
CA HIS A 117 8.64 -12.45 -10.47
C HIS A 117 9.59 -12.11 -11.61
N ARG A 118 10.50 -11.16 -11.36
CA ARG A 118 11.62 -10.84 -12.27
C ARG A 118 12.72 -11.87 -12.29
N GLY A 119 12.73 -12.82 -11.33
CA GLY A 119 13.84 -13.73 -11.11
C GLY A 119 15.05 -13.04 -10.49
N PHE A 120 16.16 -13.79 -10.44
CA PHE A 120 17.40 -13.31 -9.82
C PHE A 120 18.57 -13.45 -10.80
N LEU A 121 19.57 -12.59 -10.63
CA LEU A 121 20.87 -12.71 -11.26
C LEU A 121 21.71 -13.79 -10.57
N GLU A 122 22.83 -14.17 -11.17
CA GLU A 122 23.76 -15.18 -10.61
C GLU A 122 24.32 -14.79 -9.23
N ASN A 123 24.39 -13.49 -8.94
CA ASN A 123 24.82 -12.94 -7.65
C ASN A 123 23.71 -12.90 -6.59
N GLY A 124 22.50 -13.36 -6.92
CA GLY A 124 21.34 -13.36 -6.03
C GLY A 124 20.53 -12.05 -5.99
N GLU A 125 20.96 -11.03 -6.71
CA GLU A 125 20.18 -9.77 -6.81
C GLU A 125 18.98 -9.94 -7.75
N PRO A 126 17.86 -9.22 -7.52
CA PRO A 126 16.73 -9.21 -8.43
C PRO A 126 17.13 -8.78 -9.86
N ASN A 127 16.65 -9.51 -10.85
CA ASN A 127 16.89 -9.15 -12.26
C ASN A 127 15.92 -8.06 -12.72
N MET A 128 16.16 -6.83 -12.31
CA MET A 128 15.28 -5.69 -12.58
C MET A 128 15.03 -5.45 -14.07
N TYR A 129 15.99 -5.80 -14.93
CA TYR A 129 15.94 -5.55 -16.37
C TYR A 129 15.64 -6.83 -17.19
N THR A 130 14.98 -7.82 -16.59
CA THR A 130 14.60 -9.03 -17.33
C THR A 130 13.67 -8.70 -18.51
N ASP A 131 13.71 -9.50 -19.54
CA ASP A 131 12.75 -9.47 -20.66
C ASP A 131 11.61 -10.50 -20.51
N SER A 132 11.69 -11.37 -19.48
CA SER A 132 10.70 -12.40 -19.20
C SER A 132 10.54 -12.60 -17.70
N PHE A 133 9.41 -13.17 -17.29
CA PHE A 133 9.11 -13.45 -15.88
C PHE A 133 9.36 -14.92 -15.53
N VAL A 134 9.51 -15.17 -14.24
CA VAL A 134 9.55 -16.52 -13.65
C VAL A 134 8.31 -16.71 -12.77
N CYS A 135 7.96 -17.97 -12.53
CA CYS A 135 6.83 -18.33 -11.69
C CYS A 135 7.08 -18.01 -10.22
N SER A 136 6.06 -17.54 -9.50
CA SER A 136 6.08 -17.49 -8.04
C SER A 136 6.28 -18.89 -7.47
N LEU A 137 6.96 -18.98 -6.33
CA LEU A 137 7.26 -20.22 -5.59
C LEU A 137 8.22 -21.18 -6.32
N GLU A 138 8.60 -20.87 -7.56
CA GLU A 138 9.60 -21.63 -8.32
C GLU A 138 10.40 -20.69 -9.23
N THR A 139 11.32 -19.94 -8.62
CA THR A 139 12.07 -18.86 -9.27
C THR A 139 13.02 -19.29 -10.39
N GLY A 140 13.29 -20.59 -10.51
CA GLY A 140 14.05 -21.17 -11.65
C GLY A 140 13.17 -21.51 -12.85
N LEU A 141 11.86 -21.41 -12.73
CA LEU A 141 10.90 -21.81 -13.78
C LEU A 141 10.40 -20.59 -14.56
N LYS A 142 10.76 -20.51 -15.84
CA LYS A 142 10.26 -19.47 -16.74
C LYS A 142 8.77 -19.64 -16.99
N PHE A 143 8.03 -18.54 -16.88
CA PHE A 143 6.59 -18.53 -17.02
C PHE A 143 6.12 -18.78 -18.46
N ASP A 144 6.87 -18.33 -19.46
CA ASP A 144 6.54 -18.47 -20.90
C ASP A 144 6.72 -19.91 -21.45
N THR A 145 7.00 -20.88 -20.57
CA THR A 145 7.09 -22.31 -20.91
C THR A 145 5.80 -23.05 -20.59
N LEU A 146 5.58 -24.23 -21.23
CA LEU A 146 4.43 -25.07 -20.92
C LEU A 146 4.40 -25.50 -19.45
N GLU A 147 5.57 -25.78 -18.88
CA GLU A 147 5.69 -26.16 -17.47
C GLU A 147 5.38 -24.97 -16.53
N GLY A 148 5.85 -23.77 -16.85
CA GLY A 148 5.53 -22.54 -16.10
C GLY A 148 4.02 -22.21 -16.18
N TYR A 149 3.43 -22.37 -17.36
CA TYR A 149 1.98 -22.25 -17.51
C TYR A 149 1.23 -23.29 -16.65
N ALA A 150 1.63 -24.55 -16.67
CA ALA A 150 1.00 -25.62 -15.89
C ALA A 150 1.12 -25.38 -14.39
N HIS A 151 2.31 -24.97 -13.92
CA HIS A 151 2.55 -24.57 -12.53
C HIS A 151 1.57 -23.46 -12.09
N THR A 152 1.51 -22.37 -12.85
CA THR A 152 0.66 -21.22 -12.52
C THR A 152 -0.82 -21.56 -12.56
N VAL A 153 -1.26 -22.40 -13.49
CA VAL A 153 -2.64 -22.91 -13.52
C VAL A 153 -2.99 -23.70 -12.26
N GLU A 154 -2.12 -24.62 -11.82
CA GLU A 154 -2.39 -25.41 -10.62
C GLU A 154 -2.29 -24.56 -9.33
N LEU A 155 -1.39 -23.57 -9.29
CA LEU A 155 -1.33 -22.59 -8.21
C LEU A 155 -2.66 -21.83 -8.09
N VAL A 156 -3.16 -21.24 -9.18
CA VAL A 156 -4.40 -20.45 -9.18
C VAL A 156 -5.62 -21.32 -8.88
N LYS A 157 -5.69 -22.54 -9.38
CA LYS A 157 -6.80 -23.47 -9.05
C LYS A 157 -6.81 -23.85 -7.56
N SER A 158 -5.63 -24.14 -7.00
CA SER A 158 -5.52 -24.48 -5.57
C SER A 158 -5.90 -23.29 -4.71
N LEU A 159 -5.44 -22.10 -5.09
CA LEU A 159 -5.80 -20.86 -4.41
C LEU A 159 -7.30 -20.56 -4.50
N ALA A 160 -7.89 -20.74 -5.66
CA ALA A 160 -9.34 -20.58 -5.85
C ALA A 160 -10.16 -21.52 -4.95
N LYS A 161 -9.71 -22.77 -4.81
CA LYS A 161 -10.34 -23.74 -3.89
C LYS A 161 -10.23 -23.28 -2.43
N TYR A 162 -9.04 -22.83 -2.02
CA TYR A 162 -8.77 -22.33 -0.68
C TYR A 162 -9.64 -21.10 -0.35
N LEU A 163 -9.64 -20.08 -1.22
CA LEU A 163 -10.42 -18.87 -1.03
C LEU A 163 -11.92 -19.11 -0.97
N ARG A 164 -12.43 -20.04 -1.80
CA ARG A 164 -13.86 -20.48 -1.76
C ARG A 164 -14.20 -21.19 -0.47
N PHE A 165 -13.35 -22.07 -0.02
CA PHE A 165 -13.56 -22.80 1.24
C PHE A 165 -13.71 -21.85 2.44
N HIS A 166 -12.90 -20.78 2.49
CA HIS A 166 -12.96 -19.78 3.53
C HIS A 166 -13.97 -18.64 3.26
N GLY A 167 -14.60 -18.58 2.07
CA GLY A 167 -15.54 -17.51 1.72
C GLY A 167 -14.89 -16.17 1.41
N TRP A 168 -13.60 -16.13 1.10
CA TRP A 168 -12.80 -14.90 0.95
C TRP A 168 -12.66 -14.40 -0.49
N GLU A 169 -13.19 -15.08 -1.49
CA GLU A 169 -13.01 -14.72 -2.91
C GLU A 169 -13.30 -13.24 -3.23
N LYS A 170 -14.35 -12.68 -2.60
CA LYS A 170 -14.78 -11.29 -2.83
C LYS A 170 -13.95 -10.25 -2.06
N GLN A 171 -13.07 -10.70 -1.18
CA GLN A 171 -12.25 -9.86 -0.32
C GLN A 171 -10.80 -9.75 -0.82
N VAL A 172 -10.48 -10.38 -1.95
CA VAL A 172 -9.13 -10.41 -2.51
C VAL A 172 -8.94 -9.33 -3.56
N LEU A 173 -7.81 -8.64 -3.46
CA LEU A 173 -7.14 -7.90 -4.53
C LEU A 173 -5.88 -8.70 -4.90
N PHE A 174 -5.65 -8.98 -6.16
CA PHE A 174 -4.56 -9.88 -6.56
C PHE A 174 -3.47 -9.15 -7.32
N HIS A 175 -2.22 -9.28 -6.87
CA HIS A 175 -1.04 -8.85 -7.63
C HIS A 175 -0.56 -9.97 -8.56
N ILE A 176 -0.47 -9.69 -9.85
CA ILE A 176 0.14 -10.60 -10.82
C ILE A 176 1.66 -10.45 -10.75
N HIS A 177 2.14 -9.23 -10.72
CA HIS A 177 3.55 -8.87 -10.60
C HIS A 177 3.65 -7.55 -9.82
N ASP A 178 4.82 -7.12 -9.41
CA ASP A 178 5.05 -5.80 -8.85
C ASP A 178 5.79 -4.93 -9.86
N GLU A 179 5.18 -3.79 -10.26
CA GLU A 179 5.73 -2.82 -11.21
C GLU A 179 6.18 -3.47 -12.55
N PRO A 180 5.30 -4.10 -13.32
CA PRO A 180 5.66 -4.89 -14.51
C PRO A 180 6.24 -4.06 -15.65
N ASP A 181 6.00 -2.74 -15.68
CA ASP A 181 6.39 -1.81 -16.75
C ASP A 181 7.53 -0.86 -16.41
N ILE A 182 8.26 -1.10 -15.32
CA ILE A 182 9.47 -0.34 -15.01
C ILE A 182 10.75 -1.13 -15.31
N HIS A 183 11.87 -0.43 -15.44
CA HIS A 183 13.20 -1.00 -15.59
C HIS A 183 13.33 -2.02 -16.74
N TYR A 184 12.97 -1.62 -17.95
CA TYR A 184 13.26 -2.38 -19.18
C TYR A 184 14.40 -1.71 -19.99
N LYS A 185 15.15 -2.51 -20.78
CA LYS A 185 16.28 -2.00 -21.59
C LYS A 185 15.82 -1.45 -22.93
N LYS A 186 14.79 -2.05 -23.51
CA LYS A 186 14.24 -1.70 -24.82
C LYS A 186 12.74 -1.96 -24.88
N PRO A 187 12.01 -1.29 -25.77
CA PRO A 187 10.55 -1.44 -25.86
C PRO A 187 10.06 -2.88 -26.08
N GLU A 188 10.84 -3.70 -26.78
CA GLU A 188 10.51 -5.11 -27.06
C GLU A 188 10.46 -5.94 -25.76
N ASP A 189 11.30 -5.61 -24.77
CA ASP A 189 11.30 -6.28 -23.45
C ASP A 189 9.99 -6.00 -22.72
N LEU A 190 9.50 -4.76 -22.77
CA LEU A 190 8.20 -4.39 -22.20
C LEU A 190 7.05 -5.11 -22.90
N GLU A 191 7.09 -5.22 -24.22
CA GLU A 191 6.06 -5.96 -24.98
C GLU A 191 6.08 -7.46 -24.67
N ALA A 192 7.25 -8.05 -24.43
CA ALA A 192 7.37 -9.42 -23.96
C ALA A 192 6.72 -9.61 -22.57
N ARG A 193 7.06 -8.73 -21.61
CA ARG A 193 6.46 -8.72 -20.27
C ARG A 193 4.93 -8.54 -20.32
N ARG A 194 4.41 -7.67 -21.18
CA ARG A 194 2.97 -7.48 -21.37
C ARG A 194 2.28 -8.75 -21.82
N ARG A 195 2.84 -9.48 -22.78
CA ARG A 195 2.28 -10.77 -23.24
C ARG A 195 2.20 -11.78 -22.10
N GLU A 196 3.25 -11.91 -21.31
CA GLU A 196 3.28 -12.80 -20.16
C GLU A 196 2.28 -12.36 -19.08
N TYR A 197 2.21 -11.06 -18.79
CA TYR A 197 1.26 -10.49 -17.85
C TYR A 197 -0.20 -10.81 -18.26
N TYR A 198 -0.56 -10.60 -19.53
CA TYR A 198 -1.90 -10.92 -20.02
C TYR A 198 -2.19 -12.42 -19.99
N LEU A 199 -1.21 -13.27 -20.22
CA LEU A 199 -1.38 -14.72 -20.07
C LEU A 199 -1.67 -15.06 -18.60
N ALA A 200 -0.94 -14.52 -17.64
CA ALA A 200 -1.21 -14.72 -16.21
C ALA A 200 -2.59 -14.15 -15.80
N ALA A 201 -2.94 -12.95 -16.26
CA ALA A 201 -4.26 -12.37 -16.04
C ALA A 201 -5.38 -13.27 -16.59
N SER A 202 -5.18 -13.87 -17.77
CA SER A 202 -6.17 -14.79 -18.35
C SER A 202 -6.34 -16.07 -17.53
N ILE A 203 -5.26 -16.61 -16.96
CA ILE A 203 -5.32 -17.75 -16.03
C ILE A 203 -6.13 -17.37 -14.79
N LEU A 204 -5.82 -16.22 -14.19
CA LEU A 204 -6.52 -15.72 -13.01
C LEU A 204 -8.02 -15.54 -13.30
N ARG A 205 -8.38 -14.84 -14.39
CA ARG A 205 -9.79 -14.63 -14.81
C ARG A 205 -10.53 -15.93 -15.04
N LYS A 206 -9.84 -16.96 -15.57
CA LYS A 206 -10.46 -18.27 -15.87
C LYS A 206 -10.79 -19.07 -14.62
N TYR A 207 -9.91 -19.11 -13.64
CA TYR A 207 -10.04 -20.03 -12.50
C TYR A 207 -10.48 -19.35 -11.22
N LEU A 208 -10.32 -18.01 -11.12
CA LEU A 208 -10.72 -17.16 -10.01
C LEU A 208 -11.48 -15.92 -10.53
N PRO A 209 -12.61 -16.12 -11.25
CA PRO A 209 -13.38 -15.02 -11.81
C PRO A 209 -13.95 -14.13 -10.70
N GLY A 210 -13.92 -12.82 -10.89
CA GLY A 210 -14.46 -11.85 -9.94
C GLY A 210 -13.46 -11.35 -8.89
N VAL A 211 -12.23 -11.86 -8.90
CA VAL A 211 -11.12 -11.24 -8.16
C VAL A 211 -10.60 -10.05 -8.94
N SER A 212 -10.45 -8.90 -8.27
CA SER A 212 -9.86 -7.71 -8.87
C SER A 212 -8.34 -7.81 -8.88
N VAL A 213 -7.73 -7.43 -10.00
CA VAL A 213 -6.28 -7.31 -10.13
C VAL A 213 -5.86 -5.88 -9.77
N ILE A 214 -5.02 -5.75 -8.76
CA ILE A 214 -4.36 -4.50 -8.36
C ILE A 214 -2.92 -4.53 -8.82
N GLU A 215 -2.41 -3.41 -9.38
CA GLU A 215 -1.03 -3.39 -9.84
C GLU A 215 -0.41 -2.00 -9.76
N ALA A 216 0.79 -1.92 -9.18
CA ALA A 216 1.64 -0.76 -9.26
C ALA A 216 2.18 -0.64 -10.69
N VAL A 217 2.00 0.51 -11.35
CA VAL A 217 2.32 0.71 -12.77
C VAL A 217 2.84 2.11 -13.06
N GLU A 218 3.71 2.23 -14.06
CA GLU A 218 4.14 3.53 -14.62
C GLU A 218 3.16 4.08 -15.66
N SER A 219 2.40 3.22 -16.33
CA SER A 219 1.53 3.59 -17.44
C SER A 219 0.21 2.82 -17.45
N ALA A 220 -0.78 3.34 -18.17
CA ALA A 220 -2.03 2.64 -18.40
C ALA A 220 -1.94 1.53 -19.48
N GLY A 221 -0.76 0.95 -19.69
CA GLY A 221 -0.50 0.00 -20.79
C GLY A 221 -0.99 -1.43 -20.60
N PHE A 222 -1.73 -1.74 -19.52
CA PHE A 222 -2.22 -3.10 -19.19
C PHE A 222 -3.76 -3.19 -19.21
N TYR A 223 -4.39 -2.54 -20.18
CA TYR A 223 -5.85 -2.55 -20.35
C TYR A 223 -6.44 -3.96 -20.33
N GLY A 224 -7.46 -4.19 -19.50
CA GLY A 224 -8.11 -5.49 -19.34
C GLY A 224 -7.35 -6.51 -18.49
N GLY A 225 -6.09 -6.22 -18.13
CA GLY A 225 -5.31 -7.01 -17.18
C GLY A 225 -5.38 -6.49 -15.75
N VAL A 226 -5.55 -5.18 -15.58
CA VAL A 226 -5.60 -4.48 -14.29
C VAL A 226 -7.01 -3.92 -14.06
N ASP A 227 -7.49 -3.97 -12.81
CA ASP A 227 -8.78 -3.40 -12.37
C ASP A 227 -8.55 -2.21 -11.41
N VAL A 228 -7.46 -2.26 -10.65
CA VAL A 228 -7.07 -1.21 -9.71
C VAL A 228 -5.65 -0.75 -10.07
N TRP A 229 -5.58 0.39 -10.71
CA TRP A 229 -4.35 0.98 -11.22
C TRP A 229 -3.66 1.80 -10.15
N VAL A 230 -2.38 1.52 -9.87
CA VAL A 230 -1.65 2.21 -8.80
C VAL A 230 -0.38 2.88 -9.35
N PRO A 231 -0.48 4.02 -10.06
CA PRO A 231 0.69 4.81 -10.43
C PRO A 231 1.32 5.47 -9.20
N GLY A 232 2.65 5.63 -9.22
CA GLY A 232 3.32 6.54 -8.31
C GLY A 232 2.85 7.99 -8.52
N THR A 233 2.88 8.84 -7.49
CA THR A 233 2.39 10.23 -7.60
C THR A 233 3.04 11.00 -8.74
N ALA A 234 4.35 10.82 -8.97
CA ALA A 234 5.05 11.46 -10.10
C ALA A 234 4.65 10.86 -11.45
N GLY A 235 4.49 9.54 -11.54
CA GLY A 235 3.99 8.84 -12.73
C GLY A 235 2.58 9.27 -13.09
N TYR A 236 1.69 9.40 -12.10
CA TYR A 236 0.35 9.94 -12.28
C TYR A 236 0.37 11.35 -12.88
N GLU A 237 1.15 12.27 -12.29
CA GLU A 237 1.23 13.66 -12.80
C GLU A 237 1.82 13.72 -14.22
N ALA A 238 2.82 12.89 -14.51
CA ALA A 238 3.43 12.83 -15.84
C ALA A 238 2.48 12.29 -16.93
N ARG A 239 1.54 11.42 -16.54
CA ARG A 239 0.57 10.74 -17.42
C ARG A 239 -0.87 11.03 -17.01
N LYS A 240 -1.11 12.20 -16.44
CA LYS A 240 -2.39 12.57 -15.83
C LYS A 240 -3.57 12.33 -16.76
N GLU A 241 -3.46 12.65 -18.04
CA GLU A 241 -4.55 12.47 -18.99
C GLU A 241 -4.94 11.00 -19.19
N GLU A 242 -3.96 10.08 -19.16
CA GLU A 242 -4.21 8.63 -19.25
C GLU A 242 -5.00 8.13 -18.05
N PHE A 243 -4.54 8.43 -16.83
CA PHE A 243 -5.19 7.98 -15.60
C PHE A 243 -6.53 8.68 -15.34
N ASP A 244 -6.64 9.97 -15.62
CA ASP A 244 -7.92 10.68 -15.58
C ASP A 244 -8.94 10.07 -16.55
N ARG A 245 -8.49 9.58 -17.70
CA ARG A 245 -9.37 8.86 -18.64
C ARG A 245 -9.85 7.54 -18.07
N LEU A 246 -9.00 6.78 -17.39
CA LEU A 246 -9.41 5.55 -16.69
C LEU A 246 -10.47 5.87 -15.62
N ILE A 247 -10.25 6.90 -14.80
CA ILE A 247 -11.24 7.34 -13.79
C ILE A 247 -12.58 7.67 -14.44
N ARG A 248 -12.58 8.40 -15.56
CA ARG A 248 -13.81 8.73 -16.31
C ARG A 248 -14.51 7.51 -16.92
N LEU A 249 -13.77 6.43 -17.19
CA LEU A 249 -14.32 5.15 -17.65
C LEU A 249 -14.88 4.29 -16.49
N GLY A 250 -14.70 4.74 -15.24
CA GLY A 250 -15.16 4.02 -14.05
C GLY A 250 -14.13 3.03 -13.48
N GLU A 251 -12.90 3.04 -13.99
CA GLU A 251 -11.80 2.24 -13.44
C GLU A 251 -11.35 2.78 -12.08
N GLN A 252 -10.82 1.92 -11.23
CA GLN A 252 -10.25 2.34 -9.96
C GLN A 252 -8.80 2.77 -10.17
N VAL A 253 -8.49 4.00 -9.75
CA VAL A 253 -7.13 4.51 -9.73
C VAL A 253 -6.76 4.87 -8.29
N TRP A 254 -5.71 4.25 -7.78
CA TRP A 254 -5.07 4.57 -6.51
C TRP A 254 -3.75 5.27 -6.79
N THR A 255 -2.94 5.46 -5.77
CA THR A 255 -1.58 5.97 -5.94
C THR A 255 -0.65 5.44 -4.86
N TYR A 256 0.66 5.49 -5.12
CA TYR A 256 1.66 5.19 -4.13
C TYR A 256 2.79 6.23 -4.11
N VAL A 257 3.56 6.24 -3.06
CA VAL A 257 4.89 6.81 -2.96
C VAL A 257 5.83 5.76 -2.38
N CYS A 258 7.12 5.89 -2.66
CA CYS A 258 8.17 5.04 -2.10
C CYS A 258 9.45 5.87 -1.97
N CYS A 259 10.62 5.32 -2.33
CA CYS A 259 11.89 6.06 -2.40
C CYS A 259 11.86 7.29 -3.32
N SER A 260 10.83 7.45 -4.10
CA SER A 260 10.54 8.62 -4.94
C SER A 260 9.03 8.94 -4.88
N PRO A 261 8.65 10.19 -5.26
CA PRO A 261 9.49 11.33 -5.59
C PRO A 261 10.06 12.05 -4.35
N GLU A 262 11.13 12.81 -4.55
CA GLU A 262 11.83 13.59 -3.52
C GLU A 262 11.63 15.11 -3.69
N GLY A 263 12.37 15.91 -2.92
CA GLY A 263 12.38 17.37 -3.00
C GLY A 263 11.07 18.01 -2.55
N TRP A 264 10.41 18.77 -3.43
CA TRP A 264 9.15 19.46 -3.14
C TRP A 264 7.90 18.60 -3.30
N TRP A 265 8.05 17.40 -3.81
CA TRP A 265 6.95 16.47 -3.95
C TRP A 265 6.40 16.02 -2.60
N LEU A 266 5.13 15.70 -2.57
CA LEU A 266 4.53 15.04 -1.42
C LEU A 266 5.09 13.63 -1.28
N ASN A 267 5.58 13.34 -0.10
CA ASN A 267 6.01 12.01 0.34
C ASN A 267 5.97 11.99 1.88
N ARG A 268 6.31 10.83 2.48
CA ARG A 268 6.22 10.60 3.93
C ARG A 268 7.58 10.35 4.60
N PHE A 269 8.68 10.84 4.04
CA PHE A 269 10.01 10.66 4.60
C PHE A 269 10.13 11.24 6.00
N LEU A 270 11.04 10.69 6.79
CA LEU A 270 11.24 11.08 8.19
C LEU A 270 11.69 12.53 8.35
N ASP A 271 12.45 13.04 7.40
CA ASP A 271 12.99 14.40 7.33
C ASP A 271 12.06 15.41 6.65
N PHE A 272 10.91 14.96 6.16
CA PHE A 272 9.91 15.85 5.59
C PHE A 272 8.98 16.43 6.67
N PRO A 273 8.44 17.65 6.46
CA PRO A 273 7.37 18.17 7.30
C PRO A 273 6.17 17.22 7.36
N LEU A 274 5.66 16.96 8.56
CA LEU A 274 4.53 16.03 8.78
C LEU A 274 3.30 16.32 7.93
N ILE A 275 3.07 17.61 7.63
CA ILE A 275 1.95 18.06 6.82
C ILE A 275 1.95 17.42 5.41
N ARG A 276 3.13 17.09 4.86
CA ARG A 276 3.23 16.44 3.54
C ARG A 276 2.58 15.06 3.54
N GLY A 277 2.75 14.28 4.61
CA GLY A 277 2.10 12.98 4.79
C GLY A 277 0.57 13.08 4.85
N ARG A 278 0.02 14.17 5.42
CA ARG A 278 -1.42 14.47 5.40
C ARG A 278 -1.90 14.91 4.02
N LEU A 279 -1.16 15.80 3.36
CA LEU A 279 -1.53 16.37 2.07
C LEU A 279 -1.44 15.37 0.90
N LEU A 280 -0.73 14.25 1.04
CA LEU A 280 -0.82 13.13 0.08
C LEU A 280 -2.27 12.73 -0.20
N PHE A 281 -3.09 12.67 0.83
CA PHE A 281 -4.50 12.27 0.73
C PHE A 281 -5.38 13.41 0.18
N TRP A 282 -4.98 14.68 0.35
CA TRP A 282 -5.63 15.80 -0.32
C TRP A 282 -5.36 15.75 -1.83
N GLY A 283 -4.13 15.31 -2.22
CA GLY A 283 -3.81 15.00 -3.61
C GLY A 283 -4.69 13.91 -4.20
N CYS A 284 -4.96 12.86 -3.42
CA CYS A 284 -5.90 11.82 -3.81
C CYS A 284 -7.31 12.39 -4.02
N ALA A 285 -7.81 13.20 -3.08
CA ALA A 285 -9.12 13.84 -3.18
C ALA A 285 -9.20 14.74 -4.42
N LYS A 286 -8.19 15.58 -4.67
CA LYS A 286 -8.10 16.46 -5.84
C LYS A 286 -8.20 15.73 -7.17
N ASN A 287 -7.54 14.59 -7.25
CA ASN A 287 -7.43 13.79 -8.47
C ASN A 287 -8.46 12.66 -8.54
N ARG A 288 -9.43 12.59 -7.60
CA ARG A 288 -10.46 11.53 -7.53
C ARG A 288 -9.85 10.12 -7.41
N ILE A 289 -8.68 10.03 -6.83
CA ILE A 289 -7.99 8.78 -6.51
C ILE A 289 -8.65 8.16 -5.29
N GLN A 290 -8.91 6.86 -5.34
CA GLN A 290 -9.75 6.16 -4.37
C GLN A 290 -8.96 5.38 -3.33
N GLY A 291 -7.63 5.30 -3.45
CA GLY A 291 -6.81 4.55 -2.52
C GLY A 291 -5.34 4.97 -2.53
N PHE A 292 -4.65 4.54 -1.49
CA PHE A 292 -3.24 4.79 -1.27
C PHE A 292 -2.51 3.51 -0.87
N LEU A 293 -1.41 3.23 -1.53
CA LEU A 293 -0.53 2.10 -1.26
C LEU A 293 0.85 2.58 -0.81
N HIS A 294 1.48 1.84 0.10
CA HIS A 294 2.90 1.98 0.38
C HIS A 294 3.51 0.64 0.82
N TRP A 295 4.73 0.35 0.37
CA TRP A 295 5.41 -0.91 0.68
C TRP A 295 5.95 -1.00 2.12
N GLY A 296 6.23 0.14 2.77
CA GLY A 296 6.98 0.20 4.02
C GLY A 296 6.14 0.54 5.25
N PHE A 297 5.59 -0.46 5.98
CA PHE A 297 5.02 -0.25 7.30
C PHE A 297 6.04 -0.49 8.42
N ASN A 298 6.76 -1.61 8.36
CA ASN A 298 7.79 -2.04 9.31
C ASN A 298 8.88 -2.88 8.61
N GLN A 299 9.29 -2.47 7.42
CA GLN A 299 10.34 -3.15 6.65
C GLN A 299 11.71 -2.74 7.20
N PHE A 300 12.28 -3.60 8.05
CA PHE A 300 13.59 -3.40 8.64
C PHE A 300 14.53 -4.50 8.17
N PRO A 301 15.56 -4.21 7.37
CA PRO A 301 16.58 -5.19 7.01
C PRO A 301 17.28 -5.78 8.22
N GLU A 302 17.87 -6.95 8.06
CA GLU A 302 18.69 -7.55 9.10
C GLU A 302 19.84 -6.62 9.50
N GLY A 303 20.13 -6.53 10.81
CA GLY A 303 21.15 -5.65 11.38
C GLY A 303 20.75 -4.17 11.51
N MET A 304 19.61 -3.74 11.00
CA MET A 304 19.12 -2.37 11.19
C MET A 304 18.54 -2.19 12.60
N ASP A 305 19.05 -1.19 13.32
CA ASP A 305 18.42 -0.64 14.54
C ASP A 305 17.53 0.56 14.12
N PRO A 306 16.20 0.45 14.14
CA PRO A 306 15.30 1.50 13.64
C PRO A 306 15.31 2.77 14.50
N PHE A 307 15.85 2.71 15.73
CA PHE A 307 16.00 3.88 16.62
C PHE A 307 17.30 4.63 16.37
N ARG A 308 18.23 4.09 15.58
CA ARG A 308 19.52 4.69 15.25
C ARG A 308 19.74 4.85 13.75
N GLY A 309 19.27 3.91 12.95
CA GLY A 309 19.32 3.92 11.50
C GLY A 309 17.97 4.36 10.91
N THR A 310 17.98 5.36 10.02
CA THR A 310 16.75 5.90 9.41
C THR A 310 16.62 5.53 7.94
N SER A 311 17.69 5.05 7.32
CA SER A 311 17.82 4.66 5.92
C SER A 311 18.34 3.22 5.86
N CYS A 312 17.93 2.48 4.86
CA CYS A 312 18.42 1.11 4.63
C CYS A 312 18.93 0.95 3.20
N PRO A 313 19.81 -0.04 2.94
CA PRO A 313 20.23 -0.36 1.59
C PRO A 313 19.03 -0.66 0.69
N ASN A 314 19.10 -0.18 -0.54
CA ASN A 314 18.16 -0.55 -1.57
C ASN A 314 18.65 -1.86 -2.22
N ASP A 315 17.97 -2.93 -1.94
CA ASP A 315 18.29 -4.29 -2.41
C ASP A 315 17.72 -4.62 -3.79
N THR A 316 17.10 -3.65 -4.46
CA THR A 316 16.55 -3.83 -5.81
C THR A 316 17.61 -3.77 -6.91
N GLY A 317 18.91 -3.63 -6.57
CA GLY A 317 20.00 -3.52 -7.55
C GLY A 317 20.09 -2.18 -8.28
N ILE A 318 19.34 -1.16 -7.86
CA ILE A 318 19.32 0.18 -8.47
C ILE A 318 20.34 1.13 -7.82
N GLY A 319 20.95 0.75 -6.70
CA GLY A 319 22.25 1.27 -6.30
C GLY A 319 22.29 2.44 -5.33
N THR A 320 21.22 2.82 -4.64
CA THR A 320 21.26 3.82 -3.56
C THR A 320 20.52 3.30 -2.33
N ASN A 321 20.75 3.92 -1.16
CA ASN A 321 19.91 3.65 0.00
C ASN A 321 18.50 4.19 -0.21
N PHE A 322 17.52 3.54 0.42
CA PHE A 322 16.19 4.12 0.56
C PHE A 322 16.25 5.40 1.40
N PRO A 323 15.47 6.44 1.10
CA PRO A 323 15.40 7.65 1.89
C PRO A 323 14.98 7.40 3.34
N CYS A 324 15.28 8.35 4.21
CA CYS A 324 15.03 8.25 5.64
C CYS A 324 13.57 7.95 5.95
N GLY A 325 13.30 6.80 6.56
CA GLY A 325 11.97 6.39 6.99
C GLY A 325 11.03 5.93 5.88
N ASP A 326 11.52 5.73 4.66
CA ASP A 326 10.70 5.18 3.57
C ASP A 326 10.19 3.77 3.91
N SER A 327 11.07 2.91 4.42
CA SER A 327 10.77 1.51 4.70
C SER A 327 9.89 1.28 5.93
N PHE A 328 9.62 2.29 6.75
CA PHE A 328 8.84 2.11 7.97
C PHE A 328 8.00 3.33 8.37
N LEU A 329 6.90 3.06 9.05
CA LEU A 329 5.98 4.06 9.62
C LEU A 329 5.81 3.91 11.13
N VAL A 330 6.04 2.71 11.65
CA VAL A 330 6.01 2.38 13.07
C VAL A 330 7.37 1.84 13.54
N TYR A 331 7.60 1.84 14.84
CA TYR A 331 8.82 1.32 15.46
C TYR A 331 8.53 0.06 16.28
N PRO A 332 9.45 -0.89 16.39
CA PRO A 332 9.26 -2.09 17.20
C PRO A 332 9.50 -1.78 18.68
N GLY A 333 8.45 -1.49 19.42
CA GLY A 333 8.52 -1.28 20.88
C GLY A 333 8.46 -2.59 21.67
N PRO A 334 8.75 -2.56 23.00
CA PRO A 334 8.79 -3.75 23.82
C PRO A 334 7.45 -4.52 23.91
N GLY A 335 6.35 -3.83 23.73
CA GLY A 335 5.00 -4.41 23.85
C GLY A 335 4.26 -4.56 22.53
N GLY A 336 4.85 -4.18 21.42
CA GLY A 336 4.26 -4.13 20.08
C GLY A 336 4.71 -2.91 19.30
N PRO A 337 4.06 -2.56 18.18
CA PRO A 337 4.45 -1.39 17.38
C PRO A 337 4.22 -0.09 18.14
N GLU A 338 5.22 0.78 18.15
CA GLU A 338 5.12 2.16 18.64
C GLU A 338 4.75 3.09 17.48
N ILE A 339 3.74 3.93 17.74
CA ILE A 339 3.15 4.83 16.76
C ILE A 339 3.85 6.18 16.82
N GLY A 340 4.36 6.62 15.68
CA GLY A 340 4.96 7.95 15.52
C GLY A 340 4.00 8.98 14.93
N MET A 341 4.43 10.25 14.94
CA MET A 341 3.65 11.38 14.40
C MET A 341 3.38 11.25 12.89
N ARG A 342 4.21 10.53 12.14
CA ARG A 342 3.99 10.27 10.70
C ARG A 342 2.75 9.42 10.46
N LEU A 343 2.50 8.41 11.31
CA LEU A 343 1.28 7.61 11.25
C LEU A 343 0.05 8.47 11.54
N GLU A 344 0.12 9.35 12.56
CA GLU A 344 -0.99 10.25 12.89
C GLU A 344 -1.25 11.28 11.78
N ALA A 345 -0.21 11.75 11.10
CA ALA A 345 -0.37 12.62 9.93
C ALA A 345 -1.11 11.92 8.78
N GLN A 346 -0.76 10.66 8.51
CA GLN A 346 -1.48 9.85 7.51
C GLN A 346 -2.90 9.51 7.95
N ARG A 347 -3.12 9.20 9.22
CA ARG A 347 -4.46 8.99 9.78
C ARG A 347 -5.36 10.19 9.46
N ARG A 348 -4.90 11.40 9.80
CA ARG A 348 -5.65 12.64 9.48
C ARG A 348 -5.85 12.81 7.98
N GLY A 349 -4.85 12.48 7.19
CA GLY A 349 -4.97 12.53 5.72
C GLY A 349 -6.08 11.61 5.19
N ALA A 350 -6.16 10.38 5.67
CA ALA A 350 -7.20 9.43 5.28
C ALA A 350 -8.61 9.91 5.71
N GLU A 351 -8.73 10.48 6.91
CA GLU A 351 -9.96 11.12 7.39
C GLU A 351 -10.36 12.31 6.50
N ASP A 352 -9.38 13.15 6.15
CA ASP A 352 -9.61 14.29 5.26
C ASP A 352 -10.07 13.83 3.87
N ALA A 353 -9.45 12.79 3.29
CA ALA A 353 -9.87 12.25 1.99
C ALA A 353 -11.32 11.75 2.01
N ALA A 354 -11.73 11.10 3.09
CA ALA A 354 -13.12 10.67 3.26
C ALA A 354 -14.10 11.86 3.34
N LEU A 355 -13.73 12.92 4.06
CA LEU A 355 -14.54 14.15 4.16
C LEU A 355 -14.59 14.93 2.83
N TRP A 356 -13.46 15.03 2.12
CA TRP A 356 -13.42 15.60 0.77
C TRP A 356 -14.29 14.81 -0.20
N GLY A 357 -14.24 13.46 -0.12
CA GLY A 357 -15.12 12.59 -0.89
C GLY A 357 -16.60 12.87 -0.63
N LEU A 358 -16.98 13.01 0.63
CA LEU A 358 -18.35 13.32 1.03
C LEU A 358 -18.80 14.69 0.49
N LEU A 359 -17.94 15.72 0.56
CA LEU A 359 -18.29 17.03 -0.03
C LEU A 359 -18.45 16.93 -1.54
N ARG A 360 -17.58 16.18 -2.23
CA ARG A 360 -17.69 16.00 -3.68
C ARG A 360 -18.99 15.32 -4.10
N GLU A 361 -19.45 14.32 -3.36
CA GLU A 361 -20.71 13.63 -3.63
C GLU A 361 -21.92 14.56 -3.50
N ASN A 362 -21.85 15.51 -2.56
CA ASN A 362 -22.93 16.47 -2.32
C ASN A 362 -22.81 17.70 -3.22
N GLU A 363 -21.63 18.30 -3.34
CA GLU A 363 -21.38 19.56 -4.04
C GLU A 363 -20.01 19.57 -4.75
N GLU A 364 -19.89 18.92 -5.91
CA GLU A 364 -18.63 18.77 -6.66
C GLU A 364 -17.96 20.12 -6.99
N ALA A 365 -18.72 21.13 -7.41
CA ALA A 365 -18.17 22.44 -7.75
C ALA A 365 -17.58 23.16 -6.53
N LEU A 366 -18.15 22.98 -5.36
CA LEU A 366 -17.65 23.53 -4.10
C LEU A 366 -16.38 22.81 -3.66
N HIS A 367 -16.36 21.45 -3.76
CA HIS A 367 -15.18 20.64 -3.53
C HIS A 367 -14.00 21.14 -4.38
N ASP A 368 -14.18 21.24 -5.70
CA ASP A 368 -13.11 21.65 -6.62
C ASP A 368 -12.60 23.06 -6.34
N ARG A 369 -13.49 23.99 -5.97
CA ARG A 369 -13.13 25.36 -5.62
C ARG A 369 -12.33 25.41 -4.32
N LEU A 370 -12.83 24.81 -3.23
CA LEU A 370 -12.17 24.86 -1.94
C LEU A 370 -10.80 24.19 -1.97
N LEU A 371 -10.71 22.99 -2.52
CA LEU A 371 -9.46 22.25 -2.61
C LEU A 371 -8.49 22.95 -3.57
N GLY A 372 -8.98 23.56 -4.64
CA GLY A 372 -8.19 24.35 -5.59
C GLY A 372 -7.53 25.60 -5.01
N GLU A 373 -8.02 26.15 -3.87
CA GLU A 373 -7.39 27.29 -3.19
C GLU A 373 -6.02 26.92 -2.58
N VAL A 374 -5.78 25.65 -2.28
CA VAL A 374 -4.62 25.20 -1.52
C VAL A 374 -3.84 24.08 -2.20
N PHE A 375 -4.40 23.44 -3.22
CA PHE A 375 -3.78 22.28 -3.87
C PHE A 375 -3.88 22.37 -5.40
N VAL A 376 -2.73 22.44 -6.06
CA VAL A 376 -2.64 22.40 -7.53
C VAL A 376 -2.32 20.98 -7.99
N ASN A 377 -1.22 20.40 -7.50
CA ASN A 377 -0.75 19.04 -7.79
C ASN A 377 0.21 18.55 -6.69
N ASN A 378 0.73 17.32 -6.82
CA ASN A 378 1.55 16.68 -5.80
C ASN A 378 2.94 17.33 -5.53
N HIS A 379 3.34 18.36 -6.27
CA HIS A 379 4.55 19.15 -6.02
C HIS A 379 4.29 20.67 -5.89
N THR A 380 3.03 21.11 -6.08
CA THR A 380 2.62 22.52 -5.98
C THR A 380 1.37 22.62 -5.12
N TYR A 381 1.54 22.97 -3.87
CA TYR A 381 0.49 23.02 -2.84
C TYR A 381 0.80 24.10 -1.81
N CYS A 382 -0.21 24.54 -1.07
CA CYS A 382 -0.05 25.50 0.01
C CYS A 382 0.75 24.86 1.16
N GLN A 383 1.72 25.60 1.71
CA GLN A 383 2.52 25.22 2.86
C GLN A 383 2.21 26.05 4.11
N ASP A 384 1.31 27.01 3.99
CA ASP A 384 0.85 27.82 5.12
C ASP A 384 -0.15 27.03 5.97
N PRO A 385 0.20 26.63 7.19
CA PRO A 385 -0.71 25.87 8.06
C PRO A 385 -2.01 26.59 8.38
N GLN A 386 -1.97 27.93 8.50
CA GLN A 386 -3.17 28.71 8.80
C GLN A 386 -4.16 28.66 7.64
N LYS A 387 -3.66 28.81 6.41
CA LYS A 387 -4.51 28.71 5.21
C LYS A 387 -5.09 27.32 5.02
N LEU A 388 -4.30 26.28 5.31
CA LEU A 388 -4.79 24.90 5.25
C LEU A 388 -5.88 24.63 6.28
N GLU A 389 -5.74 25.11 7.52
CA GLU A 389 -6.77 24.98 8.56
C GLU A 389 -8.01 25.81 8.22
N GLU A 390 -7.90 27.03 7.68
CA GLU A 390 -9.03 27.82 7.21
C GLU A 390 -9.87 27.07 6.17
N VAL A 391 -9.21 26.44 5.19
CA VAL A 391 -9.91 25.67 4.15
C VAL A 391 -10.53 24.40 4.75
N TYR A 392 -9.85 23.75 5.68
CA TYR A 392 -10.38 22.58 6.39
C TYR A 392 -11.61 22.92 7.25
N GLU A 393 -11.58 24.04 7.99
CA GLU A 393 -12.76 24.50 8.74
C GLU A 393 -13.94 24.80 7.83
N ARG A 394 -13.70 25.39 6.66
CA ARG A 394 -14.75 25.63 5.67
C ARG A 394 -15.34 24.31 5.15
N LEU A 395 -14.50 23.32 4.85
CA LEU A 395 -14.96 21.98 4.50
C LEU A 395 -15.91 21.41 5.57
N LEU A 396 -15.55 21.50 6.86
CA LEU A 396 -16.39 21.00 7.95
C LEU A 396 -17.71 21.77 8.09
N LYS A 397 -17.69 23.10 7.93
CA LYS A 397 -18.90 23.95 7.99
C LYS A 397 -19.86 23.64 6.84
N GLU A 398 -19.35 23.46 5.64
CA GLU A 398 -20.18 23.09 4.49
C GLU A 398 -20.81 21.71 4.67
N LEU A 399 -20.04 20.72 5.13
CA LEU A 399 -20.55 19.39 5.41
C LEU A 399 -21.57 19.35 6.56
N GLU A 400 -21.49 20.28 7.54
CA GLU A 400 -22.49 20.41 8.60
C GLU A 400 -23.82 20.94 8.10
N SER A 401 -23.80 21.66 6.97
CA SER A 401 -24.99 22.28 6.35
C SER A 401 -25.69 21.39 5.32
N CYS A 402 -24.99 20.32 4.87
CA CYS A 402 -25.55 19.28 3.99
C CYS A 402 -26.34 18.24 4.78
#